data_7668bce66159722406df20fd9d49d50f
#
_entry.id   7668bce66159722406df20fd9d49d50f
#
_cell.length_a   1.000
_cell.length_b   1.000
_cell.length_c   1.000
_cell.angle_alpha   90.00
_cell.angle_beta   90.00
_cell.angle_gamma   90.00
#
_symmetry.space_group_name_H-M   'P 1'
#
loop_
_entity.id
_entity.type
_entity.pdbx_description
1 polymer ?
#
loop_
_entity_poly.entity_id
_entity_poly.type
_entity_poly.pdbx_seq_one_letter_code
_entity_poly.pdbx_strand_id
1 'polypeptide(L)'
;MQIYITFGLYLLVILGIGLYAYRSTQNFDDYILGGRKMGSFVTAMSAGASDMSGWLLMGLPGAIFLSGLSEAWIVVGLTIGAYLNYRVVAGRLRIFTEKYSNALTLPEFFAQRFPRQKKALKIISSGIILFFFTIYCASGVVAGAKLFQSLLGMDYTTALWFGAIATISYTFIGGYLAVSWSDTIQASLMIFALILAPVMVILTISWDDLKMALEAKSAVTGIPYSNWLHNVSGIGVVSALAWGLGYFGQPHILARFMAADSVASLNKARQIGITWMILCLGGAVAVGYFGLAYFTERNIDLTNAEAVFIELSKAMFNPWIVGIVLSAILAAIMSTLSAQLLMCSAAITEDFYKGFFRKNASSTELVWVGRLMVLLISVIAIVIAHDPNSKVMGLVSYAWAGFGAAFGPVVILSLFNRNISSKAALWGMLSGAITVVAWSPLMRYLGWDDLSKLYEIIPGFLVCSFITLTSSVFASVHPKVQQQFDEALAEFETRC
;
A
#
# COMPACT_ATOMS: atom_id res chain seq x y z
N MET A 1 9.66 -16.84 -26.37
CA MET A 1 11.01 -17.04 -25.77
C MET A 1 11.57 -15.73 -25.21
N GLN A 2 11.64 -14.63 -25.98
CA GLN A 2 12.22 -13.34 -25.57
C GLN A 2 11.61 -12.76 -24.29
N ILE A 3 10.26 -12.76 -24.16
CA ILE A 3 9.55 -12.30 -22.97
C ILE A 3 10.01 -13.08 -21.70
N TYR A 4 10.16 -14.39 -21.84
CA TYR A 4 10.58 -15.24 -20.70
C TYR A 4 12.04 -14.99 -20.30
N ILE A 5 12.91 -14.66 -21.26
CA ILE A 5 14.32 -14.32 -20.99
C ILE A 5 14.39 -13.01 -20.20
N THR A 6 13.71 -11.94 -20.65
CA THR A 6 13.73 -10.64 -19.94
C THR A 6 13.09 -10.72 -18.57
N PHE A 7 11.98 -11.45 -18.46
CA PHE A 7 11.29 -11.69 -17.21
C PHE A 7 12.14 -12.52 -16.22
N GLY A 8 12.78 -13.58 -16.73
CA GLY A 8 13.72 -14.41 -15.94
C GLY A 8 14.94 -13.63 -15.48
N LEU A 9 15.49 -12.76 -16.36
CA LEU A 9 16.62 -11.89 -15.98
C LEU A 9 16.23 -10.92 -14.86
N TYR A 10 15.03 -10.32 -14.92
CA TYR A 10 14.52 -9.49 -13.84
C TYR A 10 14.48 -10.27 -12.51
N LEU A 11 13.90 -11.47 -12.50
CA LEU A 11 13.85 -12.31 -11.29
C LEU A 11 15.24 -12.64 -10.76
N LEU A 12 16.20 -12.96 -11.61
CA LEU A 12 17.59 -13.22 -11.19
C LEU A 12 18.25 -11.99 -10.56
N VAL A 13 18.03 -10.79 -11.10
CA VAL A 13 18.54 -9.54 -10.53
C VAL A 13 17.95 -9.32 -9.13
N ILE A 14 16.65 -9.46 -8.96
CA ILE A 14 15.99 -9.26 -7.66
C ILE A 14 16.45 -10.31 -6.64
N LEU A 15 16.55 -11.57 -7.01
CA LEU A 15 17.10 -12.61 -6.14
C LEU A 15 18.55 -12.33 -5.75
N GLY A 16 19.39 -11.84 -6.68
CA GLY A 16 20.76 -11.43 -6.42
C GLY A 16 20.85 -10.32 -5.38
N ILE A 17 19.98 -9.30 -5.48
CA ILE A 17 19.88 -8.23 -4.46
C ILE A 17 19.45 -8.80 -3.12
N GLY A 18 18.45 -9.69 -3.10
CA GLY A 18 18.00 -10.35 -1.88
C GLY A 18 19.12 -11.12 -1.19
N LEU A 19 19.91 -11.89 -1.92
CA LEU A 19 21.07 -12.63 -1.39
C LEU A 19 22.20 -11.72 -0.90
N TYR A 20 22.46 -10.62 -1.61
CA TYR A 20 23.44 -9.63 -1.18
C TYR A 20 23.04 -8.93 0.12
N ALA A 21 21.80 -8.49 0.20
CA ALA A 21 21.25 -7.83 1.40
C ALA A 21 21.14 -8.78 2.60
N TYR A 22 20.87 -10.08 2.36
CA TYR A 22 20.89 -11.10 3.40
C TYR A 22 22.22 -11.15 4.17
N ARG A 23 23.34 -10.98 3.46
CA ARG A 23 24.68 -10.93 4.07
C ARG A 23 24.91 -9.65 4.87
N SER A 24 24.20 -8.60 4.59
CA SER A 24 24.31 -7.28 5.26
C SER A 24 23.43 -7.16 6.51
N THR A 25 22.47 -8.07 6.70
CA THR A 25 21.56 -8.10 7.85
C THR A 25 22.26 -8.82 9.02
N GLN A 26 22.67 -8.08 10.05
CA GLN A 26 23.45 -8.62 11.18
C GLN A 26 22.61 -8.89 12.42
N ASN A 27 21.53 -8.14 12.62
CA ASN A 27 20.70 -8.20 13.82
C ASN A 27 19.21 -8.00 13.48
N PHE A 28 18.35 -8.12 14.49
CA PHE A 28 16.90 -8.00 14.33
C PHE A 28 16.46 -6.58 13.98
N ASP A 29 17.14 -5.55 14.49
CA ASP A 29 16.85 -4.14 14.15
C ASP A 29 17.11 -3.85 12.66
N ASP A 30 18.22 -4.41 12.13
CA ASP A 30 18.51 -4.34 10.68
C ASP A 30 17.45 -5.09 9.86
N TYR A 31 16.96 -6.23 10.38
CA TYR A 31 15.95 -7.04 9.73
C TYR A 31 14.59 -6.31 9.63
N ILE A 32 14.21 -5.51 10.64
CA ILE A 32 12.88 -4.84 10.72
C ILE A 32 12.88 -3.43 10.15
N LEU A 33 13.91 -2.60 10.41
CA LEU A 33 13.96 -1.18 10.00
C LEU A 33 15.29 -0.77 9.33
N GLY A 34 16.17 -1.70 8.99
CA GLY A 34 17.47 -1.38 8.38
C GLY A 34 18.35 -0.47 9.23
N GLY A 35 18.23 -0.54 10.57
CA GLY A 35 19.02 0.26 11.51
C GLY A 35 18.76 1.77 11.43
N ARG A 36 17.64 2.24 10.87
CA ARG A 36 17.30 3.66 10.66
C ARG A 36 18.36 4.44 9.86
N LYS A 37 18.90 3.84 8.81
CA LYS A 37 19.98 4.40 7.98
C LYS A 37 19.56 4.71 6.55
N MET A 38 18.25 4.77 6.29
CA MET A 38 17.72 4.97 4.93
C MET A 38 17.86 6.44 4.50
N GLY A 39 18.69 6.69 3.50
CA GLY A 39 18.81 8.01 2.88
C GLY A 39 17.55 8.41 2.09
N SER A 40 17.45 9.70 1.75
CA SER A 40 16.25 10.30 1.16
C SER A 40 15.73 9.61 -0.11
N PHE A 41 16.61 9.20 -1.01
CA PHE A 41 16.23 8.56 -2.27
C PHE A 41 15.63 7.16 -2.03
N VAL A 42 16.31 6.32 -1.25
CA VAL A 42 15.82 4.97 -0.92
C VAL A 42 14.53 5.05 -0.12
N THR A 43 14.42 5.98 0.84
CA THR A 43 13.18 6.19 1.61
C THR A 43 12.01 6.56 0.70
N ALA A 44 12.20 7.48 -0.25
CA ALA A 44 11.17 7.91 -1.18
C ALA A 44 10.72 6.77 -2.10
N MET A 45 11.68 6.10 -2.75
CA MET A 45 11.39 5.04 -3.72
C MET A 45 10.80 3.80 -3.04
N SER A 46 11.32 3.43 -1.86
CA SER A 46 10.77 2.30 -1.09
C SER A 46 9.37 2.61 -0.54
N ALA A 47 9.12 3.83 -0.06
CA ALA A 47 7.77 4.22 0.36
C ALA A 47 6.79 4.14 -0.82
N GLY A 48 7.16 4.69 -1.99
CA GLY A 48 6.34 4.64 -3.20
C GLY A 48 6.13 3.22 -3.72
N ALA A 49 7.19 2.43 -3.87
CA ALA A 49 7.09 1.05 -4.37
C ALA A 49 6.31 0.12 -3.43
N SER A 50 6.43 0.32 -2.11
CA SER A 50 5.67 -0.49 -1.15
C SER A 50 4.19 -0.15 -1.07
N ASP A 51 3.82 1.07 -1.47
CA ASP A 51 2.45 1.56 -1.56
C ASP A 51 1.78 1.14 -2.87
N MET A 52 2.47 1.37 -3.99
CA MET A 52 1.97 1.18 -5.34
C MET A 52 2.11 -0.28 -5.79
N SER A 53 1.16 -1.11 -5.38
CA SER A 53 1.10 -2.54 -5.70
C SER A 53 0.56 -2.82 -7.11
N GLY A 54 0.17 -4.06 -7.38
CA GLY A 54 -0.53 -4.45 -8.60
C GLY A 54 -1.78 -3.59 -8.91
N TRP A 55 -2.38 -2.94 -7.92
CA TRP A 55 -3.52 -2.04 -8.15
C TRP A 55 -3.16 -0.85 -9.04
N LEU A 56 -1.93 -0.32 -8.95
CA LEU A 56 -1.48 0.81 -9.77
C LEU A 56 -1.39 0.47 -11.26
N LEU A 57 -0.92 -0.75 -11.61
CA LEU A 57 -0.71 -1.14 -13.00
C LEU A 57 -1.89 -1.94 -13.58
N MET A 58 -2.80 -2.41 -12.74
CA MET A 58 -3.96 -3.23 -13.14
C MET A 58 -5.28 -2.62 -12.67
N GLY A 59 -5.45 -2.41 -11.36
CA GLY A 59 -6.70 -1.96 -10.76
C GLY A 59 -7.11 -0.56 -11.22
N LEU A 60 -6.26 0.45 -11.07
CA LEU A 60 -6.54 1.83 -11.46
C LEU A 60 -6.70 1.98 -12.99
N PRO A 61 -5.80 1.47 -13.85
CA PRO A 61 -6.04 1.48 -15.29
C PRO A 61 -7.33 0.77 -15.69
N GLY A 62 -7.67 -0.34 -15.05
CA GLY A 62 -8.93 -1.06 -15.28
C GLY A 62 -10.16 -0.25 -14.88
N ALA A 63 -10.13 0.45 -13.75
CA ALA A 63 -11.21 1.34 -13.32
C ALA A 63 -11.41 2.51 -14.31
N ILE A 64 -10.34 3.15 -14.75
CA ILE A 64 -10.37 4.21 -15.77
C ILE A 64 -10.89 3.66 -17.11
N PHE A 65 -10.47 2.46 -17.51
CA PHE A 65 -10.94 1.80 -18.72
C PHE A 65 -12.46 1.58 -18.71
N LEU A 66 -13.03 1.22 -17.55
CA LEU A 66 -14.47 0.94 -17.40
C LEU A 66 -15.32 2.21 -17.25
N SER A 67 -14.84 3.19 -16.48
CA SER A 67 -15.64 4.31 -15.99
C SER A 67 -15.16 5.69 -16.49
N GLY A 68 -13.99 5.73 -17.13
CA GLY A 68 -13.40 6.98 -17.62
C GLY A 68 -12.72 7.81 -16.53
N LEU A 69 -12.52 9.10 -16.81
CA LEU A 69 -11.79 10.04 -15.96
C LEU A 69 -12.48 10.35 -14.63
N SER A 70 -13.73 9.94 -14.43
CA SER A 70 -14.39 10.07 -13.13
C SER A 70 -13.70 9.31 -11.99
N GLU A 71 -12.98 8.22 -12.28
CA GLU A 71 -12.17 7.48 -11.30
C GLU A 71 -10.84 8.18 -10.94
N ALA A 72 -10.42 9.17 -11.72
CA ALA A 72 -9.18 9.90 -11.46
C ALA A 72 -9.23 10.76 -10.18
N TRP A 73 -10.39 10.98 -9.58
CA TRP A 73 -10.49 11.61 -8.25
C TRP A 73 -9.74 10.82 -7.16
N ILE A 74 -9.60 9.51 -7.32
CA ILE A 74 -8.74 8.68 -6.44
C ILE A 74 -7.30 9.17 -6.47
N VAL A 75 -6.78 9.50 -7.65
CA VAL A 75 -5.40 10.00 -7.84
C VAL A 75 -5.20 11.34 -7.12
N VAL A 76 -6.20 12.22 -7.21
CA VAL A 76 -6.17 13.52 -6.51
C VAL A 76 -6.13 13.30 -5.00
N GLY A 77 -7.02 12.46 -4.47
CA GLY A 77 -7.08 12.14 -3.04
C GLY A 77 -5.78 11.52 -2.53
N LEU A 78 -5.25 10.52 -3.23
CA LEU A 78 -4.00 9.86 -2.88
C LEU A 78 -2.82 10.83 -2.87
N THR A 79 -2.68 11.67 -3.90
CA THR A 79 -1.58 12.64 -4.00
C THR A 79 -1.59 13.65 -2.85
N ILE A 80 -2.77 14.19 -2.52
CA ILE A 80 -2.94 15.12 -1.40
C ILE A 80 -2.63 14.40 -0.08
N GLY A 81 -3.18 13.21 0.12
CA GLY A 81 -2.98 12.42 1.34
C GLY A 81 -1.51 12.07 1.57
N ALA A 82 -0.82 11.59 0.54
CA ALA A 82 0.61 11.28 0.61
C ALA A 82 1.44 12.53 0.95
N TYR A 83 1.18 13.65 0.26
CA TYR A 83 1.88 14.91 0.54
C TYR A 83 1.69 15.36 1.99
N LEU A 84 0.46 15.34 2.47
CA LEU A 84 0.15 15.71 3.86
C LEU A 84 0.78 14.74 4.86
N ASN A 85 0.80 13.44 4.58
CA ASN A 85 1.44 12.45 5.43
C ASN A 85 2.95 12.71 5.57
N TYR A 86 3.65 12.97 4.48
CA TYR A 86 5.05 13.38 4.53
C TYR A 86 5.26 14.70 5.30
N ARG A 87 4.39 15.68 5.09
CA ARG A 87 4.52 17.03 5.67
C ARG A 87 4.21 17.05 7.16
N VAL A 88 3.20 16.30 7.59
CA VAL A 88 2.62 16.38 8.91
C VAL A 88 3.10 15.24 9.83
N VAL A 89 3.17 14.00 9.32
CA VAL A 89 3.43 12.82 10.13
C VAL A 89 4.90 12.41 10.11
N ALA A 90 5.52 12.36 8.93
CA ALA A 90 6.79 11.65 8.75
C ALA A 90 7.90 12.09 9.71
N GLY A 91 8.20 13.39 9.80
CA GLY A 91 9.26 13.91 10.66
C GLY A 91 9.00 13.68 12.15
N ARG A 92 7.75 13.94 12.60
CA ARG A 92 7.38 13.70 14.00
C ARG A 92 7.44 12.23 14.35
N LEU A 93 6.90 11.36 13.49
CA LEU A 93 6.91 9.91 13.72
C LEU A 93 8.35 9.37 13.82
N ARG A 94 9.26 9.86 12.96
CA ARG A 94 10.68 9.49 13.01
C ARG A 94 11.31 9.77 14.38
N ILE A 95 11.12 10.97 14.91
CA ILE A 95 11.68 11.39 16.21
C ILE A 95 10.95 10.71 17.37
N PHE A 96 9.61 10.70 17.35
CA PHE A 96 8.84 10.11 18.43
C PHE A 96 9.14 8.61 18.59
N THR A 97 9.22 7.84 17.51
CA THR A 97 9.54 6.41 17.61
C THR A 97 10.94 6.16 18.14
N GLU A 98 11.91 7.02 17.82
CA GLU A 98 13.28 6.97 18.39
C GLU A 98 13.25 7.25 19.90
N LYS A 99 12.57 8.31 20.34
CA LYS A 99 12.46 8.68 21.77
C LYS A 99 11.64 7.70 22.60
N TYR A 100 10.58 7.12 22.04
CA TYR A 100 9.77 6.12 22.72
C TYR A 100 10.42 4.72 22.62
N SER A 101 11.57 4.56 23.29
CA SER A 101 12.33 3.31 23.45
C SER A 101 12.78 2.70 22.12
N ASN A 102 13.11 3.52 21.14
CA ASN A 102 13.51 3.07 19.79
C ASN A 102 12.49 2.08 19.18
N ALA A 103 11.19 2.41 19.27
CA ALA A 103 10.14 1.53 18.80
C ALA A 103 10.33 1.15 17.32
N LEU A 104 10.43 -0.15 17.04
CA LEU A 104 10.68 -0.69 15.69
C LEU A 104 9.38 -0.93 14.90
N THR A 105 8.24 -1.05 15.60
CA THR A 105 6.93 -1.29 15.01
C THR A 105 5.92 -0.23 15.48
N LEU A 106 4.85 -0.03 14.72
CA LEU A 106 3.74 0.82 15.18
C LEU A 106 3.08 0.30 16.46
N PRO A 107 2.80 -1.01 16.61
CA PRO A 107 2.31 -1.56 17.88
C PRO A 107 3.20 -1.24 19.07
N GLU A 108 4.52 -1.35 18.92
CA GLU A 108 5.46 -0.97 19.98
C GLU A 108 5.40 0.54 20.26
N PHE A 109 5.36 1.37 19.21
CA PHE A 109 5.21 2.83 19.39
C PHE A 109 3.94 3.17 20.18
N PHE A 110 2.79 2.61 19.85
CA PHE A 110 1.56 2.84 20.61
C PHE A 110 1.67 2.33 22.06
N ALA A 111 2.29 1.19 22.26
CA ALA A 111 2.50 0.62 23.59
C ALA A 111 3.39 1.49 24.48
N GLN A 112 4.42 2.09 23.94
CA GLN A 112 5.33 2.99 24.66
C GLN A 112 4.69 4.38 24.87
N ARG A 113 3.99 4.89 23.85
CA ARG A 113 3.29 6.18 23.93
C ARG A 113 2.12 6.16 24.92
N PHE A 114 1.47 4.99 25.09
CA PHE A 114 0.29 4.78 25.91
C PHE A 114 0.47 3.66 26.94
N PRO A 115 1.36 3.83 27.94
CA PRO A 115 1.87 2.73 28.77
C PRO A 115 0.82 2.05 29.65
N ARG A 116 -0.30 2.74 30.02
CA ARG A 116 -1.36 2.15 30.86
C ARG A 116 -2.10 1.00 30.17
N GLN A 117 -2.13 0.95 28.83
CA GLN A 117 -2.78 -0.09 28.03
C GLN A 117 -1.78 -0.82 27.12
N LYS A 118 -0.51 -0.86 27.49
CA LYS A 118 0.60 -1.39 26.69
C LYS A 118 0.29 -2.75 26.05
N LYS A 119 -0.17 -3.73 26.85
CA LYS A 119 -0.45 -5.09 26.36
C LYS A 119 -1.65 -5.11 25.39
N ALA A 120 -2.75 -4.43 25.75
CA ALA A 120 -3.95 -4.41 24.91
C ALA A 120 -3.70 -3.71 23.59
N LEU A 121 -2.98 -2.59 23.59
CA LEU A 121 -2.61 -1.88 22.36
C LEU A 121 -1.72 -2.72 21.45
N LYS A 122 -0.72 -3.43 21.99
CA LYS A 122 0.08 -4.36 21.20
C LYS A 122 -0.77 -5.44 20.53
N ILE A 123 -1.61 -6.13 21.32
CA ILE A 123 -2.45 -7.22 20.81
C ILE A 123 -3.41 -6.71 19.73
N ILE A 124 -4.13 -5.62 20.01
CA ILE A 124 -5.16 -5.12 19.09
C ILE A 124 -4.53 -4.55 17.83
N SER A 125 -3.48 -3.72 17.94
CA SER A 125 -2.83 -3.15 16.74
C SER A 125 -2.17 -4.22 15.88
N SER A 126 -1.50 -5.21 16.49
CA SER A 126 -0.92 -6.32 15.73
C SER A 126 -2.01 -7.22 15.12
N GLY A 127 -3.13 -7.44 15.83
CA GLY A 127 -4.28 -8.16 15.27
C GLY A 127 -4.89 -7.46 14.05
N ILE A 128 -5.04 -6.13 14.11
CA ILE A 128 -5.50 -5.30 12.99
C ILE A 128 -4.51 -5.40 11.81
N ILE A 129 -3.19 -5.33 12.10
CA ILE A 129 -2.15 -5.48 11.07
C ILE A 129 -2.28 -6.84 10.37
N LEU A 130 -2.38 -7.92 11.13
CA LEU A 130 -2.47 -9.26 10.57
C LEU A 130 -3.73 -9.44 9.74
N PHE A 131 -4.89 -8.97 10.23
CA PHE A 131 -6.16 -9.11 9.54
C PHE A 131 -6.16 -8.38 8.19
N PHE A 132 -5.88 -7.09 8.18
CA PHE A 132 -5.97 -6.30 6.95
C PHE A 132 -4.80 -6.56 5.99
N PHE A 133 -3.58 -6.82 6.48
CA PHE A 133 -2.49 -7.18 5.56
C PHE A 133 -2.66 -8.57 4.95
N THR A 134 -3.28 -9.51 5.62
CA THR A 134 -3.57 -10.82 4.99
C THR A 134 -4.50 -10.64 3.79
N ILE A 135 -5.52 -9.78 3.89
CA ILE A 135 -6.41 -9.43 2.77
C ILE A 135 -5.65 -8.66 1.68
N TYR A 136 -4.79 -7.72 2.08
CA TYR A 136 -3.99 -6.97 1.12
C TYR A 136 -2.97 -7.87 0.40
N CYS A 137 -2.31 -8.79 1.10
CA CYS A 137 -1.42 -9.80 0.49
C CYS A 137 -2.17 -10.66 -0.53
N ALA A 138 -3.43 -11.04 -0.25
CA ALA A 138 -4.25 -11.76 -1.20
C ALA A 138 -4.45 -10.98 -2.51
N SER A 139 -4.59 -9.65 -2.47
CA SER A 139 -4.66 -8.83 -3.69
C SER A 139 -3.40 -8.94 -4.55
N GLY A 140 -2.22 -8.98 -3.92
CA GLY A 140 -0.95 -9.19 -4.62
C GLY A 140 -0.86 -10.57 -5.27
N VAL A 141 -1.35 -11.61 -4.56
CA VAL A 141 -1.42 -12.98 -5.09
C VAL A 141 -2.39 -13.07 -6.28
N VAL A 142 -3.57 -12.42 -6.20
CA VAL A 142 -4.53 -12.32 -7.33
C VAL A 142 -3.90 -11.61 -8.53
N ALA A 143 -3.23 -10.47 -8.29
CA ALA A 143 -2.55 -9.74 -9.37
C ALA A 143 -1.46 -10.58 -10.04
N GLY A 144 -0.66 -11.31 -9.25
CA GLY A 144 0.34 -12.25 -9.75
C GLY A 144 -0.29 -13.38 -10.57
N ALA A 145 -1.38 -13.98 -10.10
CA ALA A 145 -2.10 -15.02 -10.83
C ALA A 145 -2.60 -14.52 -12.19
N LYS A 146 -3.24 -13.35 -12.23
CA LYS A 146 -3.72 -12.74 -13.49
C LYS A 146 -2.58 -12.40 -14.45
N LEU A 147 -1.44 -11.92 -13.92
CA LEU A 147 -0.25 -11.67 -14.74
C LEU A 147 0.28 -12.96 -15.38
N PHE A 148 0.49 -14.01 -14.59
CA PHE A 148 1.02 -15.28 -15.10
C PHE A 148 0.02 -16.02 -15.99
N GLN A 149 -1.27 -15.95 -15.69
CA GLN A 149 -2.33 -16.46 -16.56
C GLN A 149 -2.26 -15.79 -17.95
N SER A 150 -2.17 -14.46 -18.00
CA SER A 150 -2.10 -13.71 -19.24
C SER A 150 -0.76 -13.91 -19.98
N LEU A 151 0.34 -14.08 -19.24
CA LEU A 151 1.69 -14.24 -19.81
C LEU A 151 1.96 -15.65 -20.37
N LEU A 152 1.51 -16.68 -19.63
CA LEU A 152 1.85 -18.07 -19.91
C LEU A 152 0.66 -18.88 -20.47
N GLY A 153 -0.54 -18.29 -20.53
CA GLY A 153 -1.74 -18.99 -21.00
C GLY A 153 -2.19 -20.14 -20.09
N MET A 154 -1.80 -20.09 -18.81
CA MET A 154 -2.17 -21.10 -17.80
C MET A 154 -3.60 -20.94 -17.31
N ASP A 155 -4.17 -21.98 -16.72
CA ASP A 155 -5.37 -21.85 -15.90
C ASP A 155 -5.07 -21.03 -14.64
N TYR A 156 -6.10 -20.40 -14.07
CA TYR A 156 -5.96 -19.49 -12.92
C TYR A 156 -5.29 -20.17 -11.71
N THR A 157 -5.68 -21.41 -11.39
CA THR A 157 -5.15 -22.12 -10.21
C THR A 157 -3.66 -22.40 -10.34
N THR A 158 -3.20 -22.83 -11.52
CA THR A 158 -1.77 -23.03 -11.78
C THR A 158 -1.01 -21.72 -11.74
N ALA A 159 -1.55 -20.65 -12.37
CA ALA A 159 -0.96 -19.31 -12.34
C ALA A 159 -0.89 -18.73 -10.92
N LEU A 160 -1.90 -19.00 -10.08
CA LEU A 160 -1.96 -18.61 -8.67
C LEU A 160 -0.76 -19.16 -7.88
N TRP A 161 -0.53 -20.46 -7.95
CA TRP A 161 0.59 -21.09 -7.25
C TRP A 161 1.94 -20.64 -7.79
N PHE A 162 2.07 -20.54 -9.11
CA PHE A 162 3.29 -20.10 -9.75
C PHE A 162 3.63 -18.65 -9.37
N GLY A 163 2.65 -17.75 -9.46
CA GLY A 163 2.80 -16.35 -9.06
C GLY A 163 3.11 -16.19 -7.58
N ALA A 164 2.43 -16.94 -6.71
CA ALA A 164 2.68 -16.91 -5.28
C ALA A 164 4.10 -17.37 -4.93
N ILE A 165 4.56 -18.49 -5.49
CA ILE A 165 5.93 -18.99 -5.26
C ILE A 165 6.96 -17.97 -5.73
N ALA A 166 6.81 -17.41 -6.94
CA ALA A 166 7.73 -16.43 -7.48
C ALA A 166 7.86 -15.17 -6.60
N THR A 167 6.74 -14.69 -6.05
CA THR A 167 6.72 -13.46 -5.24
C THR A 167 7.15 -13.69 -3.79
N ILE A 168 6.79 -14.83 -3.19
CA ILE A 168 7.03 -15.12 -1.77
C ILE A 168 8.47 -15.61 -1.54
N SER A 169 9.06 -16.36 -2.49
CA SER A 169 10.41 -16.90 -2.36
C SER A 169 11.46 -15.82 -2.07
N TYR A 170 11.34 -14.68 -2.70
CA TYR A 170 12.21 -13.53 -2.48
C TYR A 170 12.07 -12.94 -1.07
N THR A 171 10.82 -12.78 -0.58
CA THR A 171 10.54 -12.18 0.74
C THR A 171 11.05 -13.05 1.88
N PHE A 172 11.02 -14.37 1.70
CA PHE A 172 11.50 -15.32 2.69
C PHE A 172 13.02 -15.19 2.97
N ILE A 173 13.80 -14.85 1.95
CA ILE A 173 15.26 -14.73 2.04
C ILE A 173 15.66 -13.37 2.62
N GLY A 174 15.03 -12.28 2.17
CA GLY A 174 15.41 -10.92 2.50
C GLY A 174 14.93 -10.45 3.87
N GLY A 175 15.29 -9.26 4.25
CA GLY A 175 14.76 -8.47 5.36
C GLY A 175 14.52 -7.07 4.84
N TYR A 176 14.36 -6.10 5.74
CA TYR A 176 14.03 -4.72 5.38
C TYR A 176 15.03 -4.08 4.40
N LEU A 177 16.33 -4.35 4.55
CA LEU A 177 17.36 -3.83 3.64
C LEU A 177 17.19 -4.37 2.21
N ALA A 178 16.95 -5.70 2.10
CA ALA A 178 16.71 -6.33 0.80
C ALA A 178 15.48 -5.73 0.12
N VAL A 179 14.37 -5.62 0.86
CA VAL A 179 13.13 -5.03 0.37
C VAL A 179 13.37 -3.58 -0.08
N SER A 180 13.99 -2.73 0.76
CA SER A 180 14.18 -1.31 0.44
C SER A 180 15.11 -1.06 -0.76
N TRP A 181 16.13 -1.88 -0.98
CA TRP A 181 17.02 -1.76 -2.13
C TRP A 181 16.36 -2.27 -3.41
N SER A 182 15.67 -3.41 -3.35
CA SER A 182 14.91 -3.88 -4.51
C SER A 182 13.76 -2.93 -4.87
N ASP A 183 13.07 -2.34 -3.87
CA ASP A 183 12.02 -1.35 -4.08
C ASP A 183 12.50 -0.19 -4.95
N THR A 184 13.75 0.25 -4.79
CA THR A 184 14.33 1.33 -5.59
C THR A 184 14.39 0.99 -7.08
N ILE A 185 14.81 -0.22 -7.42
CA ILE A 185 14.85 -0.70 -8.81
C ILE A 185 13.43 -0.94 -9.33
N GLN A 186 12.59 -1.54 -8.50
CA GLN A 186 11.20 -1.83 -8.82
C GLN A 186 10.41 -0.54 -9.10
N ALA A 187 10.56 0.50 -8.26
CA ALA A 187 9.97 1.81 -8.48
C ALA A 187 10.43 2.46 -9.79
N SER A 188 11.71 2.32 -10.14
CA SER A 188 12.25 2.84 -11.39
C SER A 188 11.68 2.11 -12.61
N LEU A 189 11.45 0.81 -12.50
CA LEU A 189 10.82 0.03 -13.56
C LEU A 189 9.34 0.36 -13.72
N MET A 190 8.63 0.60 -12.63
CA MET A 190 7.22 0.99 -12.63
C MET A 190 6.98 2.33 -13.33
N ILE A 191 7.74 3.38 -12.99
CA ILE A 191 7.59 4.70 -13.63
C ILE A 191 7.94 4.63 -15.11
N PHE A 192 8.99 3.89 -15.49
CA PHE A 192 9.35 3.69 -16.88
C PHE A 192 8.21 3.05 -17.67
N ALA A 193 7.64 1.96 -17.18
CA ALA A 193 6.58 1.23 -17.86
C ALA A 193 5.28 2.05 -17.98
N LEU A 194 4.89 2.78 -16.90
CA LEU A 194 3.68 3.60 -16.87
C LEU A 194 3.77 4.86 -17.76
N ILE A 195 4.96 5.37 -18.03
CA ILE A 195 5.15 6.47 -18.97
C ILE A 195 5.24 5.94 -20.40
N LEU A 196 5.97 4.85 -20.62
CA LEU A 196 6.25 4.32 -21.94
C LEU A 196 4.98 3.86 -22.67
N ALA A 197 4.09 3.13 -21.99
CA ALA A 197 2.91 2.56 -22.62
C ALA A 197 1.94 3.62 -23.20
N PRO A 198 1.48 4.63 -22.44
CA PRO A 198 0.59 5.66 -23.01
C PRO A 198 1.29 6.55 -24.05
N VAL A 199 2.58 6.84 -23.90
CA VAL A 199 3.36 7.59 -24.90
C VAL A 199 3.36 6.86 -26.23
N MET A 200 3.53 5.55 -26.24
CA MET A 200 3.49 4.77 -27.48
C MET A 200 2.13 4.80 -28.15
N VAL A 201 1.03 4.82 -27.40
CA VAL A 201 -0.31 4.99 -27.99
C VAL A 201 -0.42 6.33 -28.71
N ILE A 202 -0.01 7.44 -28.05
CA ILE A 202 -0.08 8.80 -28.61
C ILE A 202 0.81 8.93 -29.87
N LEU A 203 1.92 8.20 -29.93
CA LEU A 203 2.81 8.21 -31.10
C LEU A 203 2.31 7.35 -32.26
N THR A 204 1.42 6.40 -32.03
CA THR A 204 0.92 5.46 -33.04
C THR A 204 -0.47 5.78 -33.57
N ILE A 205 -1.28 6.49 -32.82
CA ILE A 205 -2.64 6.89 -33.21
C ILE A 205 -2.73 8.40 -33.17
N SER A 206 -3.41 9.01 -34.16
CA SER A 206 -3.61 10.44 -34.18
C SER A 206 -4.52 10.87 -33.01
N TRP A 207 -4.35 12.11 -32.55
CA TRP A 207 -5.20 12.65 -31.47
C TRP A 207 -6.67 12.67 -31.85
N ASP A 208 -7.00 12.94 -33.12
CA ASP A 208 -8.37 12.98 -33.62
C ASP A 208 -9.02 11.58 -33.61
N ASP A 209 -8.25 10.54 -34.02
CA ASP A 209 -8.73 9.16 -33.97
C ASP A 209 -8.96 8.68 -32.55
N LEU A 210 -8.08 9.01 -31.60
CA LEU A 210 -8.24 8.73 -30.17
C LEU A 210 -9.52 9.37 -29.63
N LYS A 211 -9.77 10.63 -29.98
CA LYS A 211 -10.96 11.37 -29.56
C LYS A 211 -12.23 10.75 -30.16
N MET A 212 -12.23 10.49 -31.46
CA MET A 212 -13.34 9.84 -32.15
C MET A 212 -13.67 8.46 -31.56
N ALA A 213 -12.66 7.65 -31.24
CA ALA A 213 -12.86 6.35 -30.59
C ALA A 213 -13.54 6.47 -29.22
N LEU A 214 -13.11 7.44 -28.40
CA LEU A 214 -13.71 7.70 -27.09
C LEU A 214 -15.14 8.22 -27.20
N GLU A 215 -15.43 9.10 -28.17
CA GLU A 215 -16.78 9.60 -28.44
C GLU A 215 -17.70 8.47 -28.94
N ALA A 216 -17.22 7.63 -29.85
CA ALA A 216 -17.95 6.46 -30.36
C ALA A 216 -18.25 5.46 -29.22
N LYS A 217 -17.28 5.15 -28.35
CA LYS A 217 -17.51 4.29 -27.20
C LYS A 217 -18.51 4.92 -26.23
N SER A 218 -18.40 6.23 -26.00
CA SER A 218 -19.34 6.99 -25.15
C SER A 218 -20.78 6.94 -25.69
N ALA A 219 -20.96 7.05 -27.00
CA ALA A 219 -22.26 6.96 -27.63
C ALA A 219 -22.94 5.58 -27.48
N VAL A 220 -22.11 4.50 -27.53
CA VAL A 220 -22.61 3.12 -27.39
C VAL A 220 -22.91 2.78 -25.93
N THR A 221 -22.04 3.18 -24.99
CA THR A 221 -22.16 2.79 -23.57
C THR A 221 -22.97 3.76 -22.72
N GLY A 222 -23.22 4.98 -23.20
CA GLY A 222 -23.81 6.06 -22.43
C GLY A 222 -22.87 6.68 -21.38
N ILE A 223 -21.58 6.29 -21.37
CA ILE A 223 -20.59 6.78 -20.41
C ILE A 223 -19.70 7.82 -21.12
N PRO A 224 -19.74 9.12 -20.75
CA PRO A 224 -18.80 10.11 -21.28
C PRO A 224 -17.43 9.99 -20.60
N TYR A 225 -16.61 9.12 -21.13
CA TYR A 225 -15.30 8.72 -20.57
C TYR A 225 -14.33 9.88 -20.31
N SER A 226 -14.48 10.99 -21.01
CA SER A 226 -13.66 12.20 -20.83
C SER A 226 -14.18 13.15 -19.74
N ASN A 227 -15.34 12.88 -19.15
CA ASN A 227 -15.96 13.76 -18.17
C ASN A 227 -15.62 13.32 -16.73
N TRP A 228 -14.94 14.18 -16.01
CA TRP A 228 -14.55 13.96 -14.60
C TRP A 228 -15.72 13.91 -13.61
N LEU A 229 -16.87 14.47 -13.99
CA LEU A 229 -18.04 14.59 -13.11
C LEU A 229 -19.22 13.71 -13.53
N HIS A 230 -19.06 12.90 -14.58
CA HIS A 230 -20.15 12.04 -15.05
C HIS A 230 -20.40 10.88 -14.07
N ASN A 231 -21.68 10.68 -13.71
CA ASN A 231 -22.13 9.65 -12.76
C ASN A 231 -21.46 9.68 -11.39
N VAL A 232 -20.71 10.74 -11.09
CA VAL A 232 -20.13 10.88 -9.78
C VAL A 232 -21.09 11.65 -8.89
N SER A 233 -21.78 10.93 -8.02
CA SER A 233 -22.51 11.58 -6.92
C SER A 233 -21.53 12.31 -6.00
N GLY A 234 -21.98 13.29 -5.23
CA GLY A 234 -21.14 13.92 -4.22
C GLY A 234 -20.48 12.89 -3.29
N ILE A 235 -21.19 11.80 -2.98
CA ILE A 235 -20.67 10.65 -2.22
C ILE A 235 -19.51 9.98 -2.96
N GLY A 236 -19.60 9.81 -4.27
CA GLY A 236 -18.54 9.21 -5.08
C GLY A 236 -17.25 10.02 -5.10
N VAL A 237 -17.33 11.35 -5.32
CA VAL A 237 -16.15 12.24 -5.25
C VAL A 237 -15.52 12.22 -3.88
N VAL A 238 -16.33 12.33 -2.82
CA VAL A 238 -15.86 12.31 -1.44
C VAL A 238 -15.20 10.97 -1.11
N SER A 239 -15.79 9.85 -1.55
CA SER A 239 -15.23 8.52 -1.39
C SER A 239 -13.89 8.36 -2.11
N ALA A 240 -13.78 8.84 -3.34
CA ALA A 240 -12.54 8.80 -4.11
C ALA A 240 -11.44 9.66 -3.46
N LEU A 241 -11.75 10.88 -3.05
CA LEU A 241 -10.79 11.75 -2.33
C LEU A 241 -10.35 11.18 -0.99
N ALA A 242 -11.23 10.45 -0.31
CA ALA A 242 -10.97 9.87 1.01
C ALA A 242 -9.90 8.75 0.98
N TRP A 243 -9.53 8.23 -0.20
CA TRP A 243 -8.38 7.33 -0.30
C TRP A 243 -7.11 7.94 0.30
N GLY A 244 -6.97 9.27 0.22
CA GLY A 244 -5.85 9.99 0.83
C GLY A 244 -5.76 9.85 2.35
N LEU A 245 -6.87 9.62 3.06
CA LEU A 245 -6.88 9.39 4.51
C LEU A 245 -6.12 8.11 4.90
N GLY A 246 -6.07 7.14 4.00
CA GLY A 246 -5.38 5.89 4.22
C GLY A 246 -3.90 6.05 4.55
N TYR A 247 -3.22 7.03 3.96
CA TYR A 247 -1.78 7.25 4.16
C TYR A 247 -1.38 7.42 5.61
N PHE A 248 -2.23 8.03 6.43
CA PHE A 248 -1.93 8.28 7.83
C PHE A 248 -1.91 7.02 8.70
N GLY A 249 -2.47 5.91 8.17
CA GLY A 249 -2.59 4.66 8.92
C GLY A 249 -1.84 3.47 8.34
N GLN A 250 -1.15 3.57 7.20
CA GLN A 250 -0.51 2.42 6.53
C GLN A 250 0.80 2.01 7.21
N PRO A 251 0.87 0.86 7.90
CA PRO A 251 2.06 0.49 8.68
C PRO A 251 3.33 0.36 7.81
N HIS A 252 3.23 -0.18 6.61
CA HIS A 252 4.36 -0.36 5.71
C HIS A 252 4.93 0.95 5.19
N ILE A 253 4.12 1.99 4.97
CA ILE A 253 4.58 3.33 4.58
C ILE A 253 5.18 4.05 5.78
N LEU A 254 4.50 4.03 6.92
CA LEU A 254 4.95 4.66 8.15
C LEU A 254 6.29 4.09 8.64
N ALA A 255 6.52 2.78 8.44
CA ALA A 255 7.81 2.14 8.74
C ALA A 255 8.97 2.74 7.92
N ARG A 256 8.73 3.19 6.66
CA ARG A 256 9.76 3.88 5.85
C ARG A 256 10.13 5.23 6.46
N PHE A 257 9.19 5.95 7.02
CA PHE A 257 9.47 7.19 7.74
C PHE A 257 10.25 6.93 9.04
N MET A 258 9.90 5.88 9.76
CA MET A 258 10.62 5.44 10.96
C MET A 258 12.06 5.02 10.65
N ALA A 259 12.30 4.44 9.47
CA ALA A 259 13.60 3.94 9.02
C ALA A 259 14.54 5.01 8.43
N ALA A 260 14.04 6.22 8.14
CA ALA A 260 14.83 7.31 7.59
C ALA A 260 15.98 7.71 8.53
N ASP A 261 17.11 8.11 7.96
CA ASP A 261 18.28 8.53 8.73
C ASP A 261 18.07 9.85 9.49
N SER A 262 17.30 10.78 8.90
CA SER A 262 17.07 12.10 9.49
C SER A 262 15.73 12.73 9.04
N VAL A 263 15.28 13.77 9.75
CA VAL A 263 14.13 14.60 9.34
C VAL A 263 14.44 15.35 8.04
N ALA A 264 15.67 15.82 7.85
CA ALA A 264 16.11 16.49 6.63
C ALA A 264 16.00 15.56 5.40
N SER A 265 16.35 14.29 5.56
CA SER A 265 16.17 13.27 4.52
C SER A 265 14.70 13.05 4.16
N LEU A 266 13.79 13.09 5.12
CA LEU A 266 12.35 12.98 4.87
C LEU A 266 11.81 14.17 4.07
N ASN A 267 12.33 15.38 4.27
CA ASN A 267 11.95 16.55 3.47
C ASN A 267 12.35 16.39 1.99
N LYS A 268 13.55 15.85 1.73
CA LYS A 268 14.00 15.51 0.37
C LYS A 268 13.21 14.32 -0.20
N ALA A 269 12.98 13.30 0.61
CA ALA A 269 12.20 12.11 0.24
C ALA A 269 10.77 12.49 -0.18
N ARG A 270 10.15 13.47 0.49
CA ARG A 270 8.84 13.99 0.08
C ARG A 270 8.86 14.53 -1.36
N GLN A 271 9.84 15.37 -1.73
CA GLN A 271 9.91 15.93 -3.08
C GLN A 271 10.08 14.84 -4.13
N ILE A 272 11.00 13.90 -3.91
CA ILE A 272 11.25 12.79 -4.82
C ILE A 272 10.00 11.88 -4.91
N GLY A 273 9.47 11.45 -3.76
CA GLY A 273 8.35 10.50 -3.69
C GLY A 273 7.06 11.05 -4.27
N ILE A 274 6.71 12.32 -3.99
CA ILE A 274 5.49 12.93 -4.55
C ILE A 274 5.63 13.15 -6.07
N THR A 275 6.79 13.58 -6.56
CA THR A 275 7.03 13.71 -8.01
C THR A 275 6.90 12.35 -8.70
N TRP A 276 7.55 11.31 -8.16
CA TRP A 276 7.44 9.95 -8.65
C TRP A 276 5.99 9.46 -8.65
N MET A 277 5.27 9.70 -7.56
CA MET A 277 3.88 9.30 -7.40
C MET A 277 2.95 9.96 -8.41
N ILE A 278 3.07 11.27 -8.63
CA ILE A 278 2.26 12.01 -9.62
C ILE A 278 2.48 11.43 -11.02
N LEU A 279 3.75 11.14 -11.38
CA LEU A 279 4.07 10.57 -12.68
C LEU A 279 3.51 9.14 -12.84
N CYS A 280 3.63 8.31 -11.80
CA CYS A 280 3.10 6.94 -11.84
C CYS A 280 1.57 6.91 -11.89
N LEU A 281 0.89 7.68 -11.04
CA LEU A 281 -0.57 7.75 -11.03
C LEU A 281 -1.12 8.35 -12.32
N GLY A 282 -0.50 9.44 -12.81
CA GLY A 282 -0.84 10.03 -14.10
C GLY A 282 -0.65 9.04 -15.26
N GLY A 283 0.46 8.28 -15.24
CA GLY A 283 0.72 7.23 -16.20
C GLY A 283 -0.33 6.10 -16.15
N ALA A 284 -0.74 5.68 -14.96
CA ALA A 284 -1.78 4.66 -14.79
C ALA A 284 -3.15 5.11 -15.33
N VAL A 285 -3.54 6.38 -15.05
CA VAL A 285 -4.74 6.98 -15.65
C VAL A 285 -4.63 7.01 -17.18
N ALA A 286 -3.48 7.45 -17.69
CA ALA A 286 -3.24 7.51 -19.13
C ALA A 286 -3.28 6.12 -19.80
N VAL A 287 -2.74 5.08 -19.16
CA VAL A 287 -2.85 3.69 -19.64
C VAL A 287 -4.32 3.26 -19.77
N GLY A 288 -5.14 3.51 -18.76
CA GLY A 288 -6.56 3.16 -18.80
C GLY A 288 -7.32 3.92 -19.89
N TYR A 289 -7.11 5.23 -19.94
CA TYR A 289 -7.80 6.14 -20.84
C TYR A 289 -7.40 5.94 -22.32
N PHE A 290 -6.11 5.94 -22.60
CA PHE A 290 -5.63 5.71 -23.97
C PHE A 290 -5.72 4.24 -24.39
N GLY A 291 -5.64 3.30 -23.44
CA GLY A 291 -5.93 1.89 -23.70
C GLY A 291 -7.36 1.67 -24.16
N LEU A 292 -8.34 2.34 -23.52
CA LEU A 292 -9.74 2.31 -23.97
C LEU A 292 -9.87 2.81 -25.41
N ALA A 293 -9.27 3.97 -25.73
CA ALA A 293 -9.29 4.54 -27.06
C ALA A 293 -8.64 3.59 -28.10
N TYR A 294 -7.47 3.04 -27.77
CA TYR A 294 -6.73 2.12 -28.63
C TYR A 294 -7.52 0.86 -28.98
N PHE A 295 -8.12 0.20 -28.00
CA PHE A 295 -8.90 -1.03 -28.23
C PHE A 295 -10.22 -0.76 -28.90
N THR A 296 -10.86 0.38 -28.63
CA THR A 296 -12.10 0.80 -29.29
C THR A 296 -11.87 1.10 -30.78
N GLU A 297 -10.82 1.83 -31.11
CA GLU A 297 -10.47 2.17 -32.50
C GLU A 297 -10.23 0.89 -33.34
N ARG A 298 -9.70 -0.17 -32.73
CA ARG A 298 -9.43 -1.46 -33.38
C ARG A 298 -10.56 -2.48 -33.25
N ASN A 299 -11.68 -2.12 -32.64
CA ASN A 299 -12.82 -3.01 -32.38
C ASN A 299 -12.42 -4.27 -31.61
N ILE A 300 -11.53 -4.11 -30.59
CA ILE A 300 -11.10 -5.19 -29.71
C ILE A 300 -11.80 -5.01 -28.35
N ASP A 301 -12.57 -6.00 -27.94
CA ASP A 301 -13.19 -6.03 -26.63
C ASP A 301 -12.33 -6.79 -25.63
N LEU A 302 -11.96 -6.13 -24.52
CA LEU A 302 -11.26 -6.77 -23.41
C LEU A 302 -12.26 -7.40 -22.44
N THR A 303 -12.14 -8.69 -22.22
CA THR A 303 -12.96 -9.43 -21.24
C THR A 303 -12.64 -9.07 -19.79
N ASN A 304 -11.41 -8.63 -19.53
CA ASN A 304 -10.94 -8.22 -18.20
C ASN A 304 -10.28 -6.84 -18.27
N ALA A 305 -10.95 -5.83 -17.75
CA ALA A 305 -10.44 -4.46 -17.73
C ALA A 305 -9.13 -4.31 -16.93
N GLU A 306 -8.92 -5.08 -15.85
CA GLU A 306 -7.67 -5.04 -15.08
C GLU A 306 -6.45 -5.57 -15.89
N ALA A 307 -6.69 -6.19 -17.05
CA ALA A 307 -5.62 -6.62 -17.96
C ALA A 307 -5.24 -5.55 -19.01
N VAL A 308 -5.87 -4.38 -19.01
CA VAL A 308 -5.66 -3.34 -20.04
C VAL A 308 -4.18 -3.01 -20.26
N PHE A 309 -3.40 -2.86 -19.18
CA PHE A 309 -1.97 -2.57 -19.29
C PHE A 309 -1.18 -3.73 -19.92
N ILE A 310 -1.53 -4.96 -19.56
CA ILE A 310 -0.89 -6.18 -20.09
C ILE A 310 -1.16 -6.30 -21.60
N GLU A 311 -2.42 -6.22 -22.00
CA GLU A 311 -2.84 -6.39 -23.38
C GLU A 311 -2.38 -5.22 -24.27
N LEU A 312 -2.41 -3.99 -23.75
CA LEU A 312 -1.86 -2.83 -24.43
C LEU A 312 -0.34 -2.99 -24.66
N SER A 313 0.38 -3.47 -23.66
CA SER A 313 1.83 -3.71 -23.76
C SER A 313 2.15 -4.76 -24.84
N LYS A 314 1.38 -5.87 -24.89
CA LYS A 314 1.54 -6.90 -25.92
C LYS A 314 1.25 -6.39 -27.33
N ALA A 315 0.26 -5.48 -27.45
CA ALA A 315 -0.12 -4.93 -28.75
C ALA A 315 0.86 -3.88 -29.27
N MET A 316 1.52 -3.12 -28.37
CA MET A 316 2.34 -1.96 -28.74
C MET A 316 3.83 -2.26 -28.87
N PHE A 317 4.34 -3.27 -28.18
CA PHE A 317 5.79 -3.49 -28.07
C PHE A 317 6.25 -4.80 -28.68
N ASN A 318 7.52 -4.83 -29.09
CA ASN A 318 8.17 -6.08 -29.44
C ASN A 318 8.37 -6.98 -28.20
N PRO A 319 8.55 -8.29 -28.35
CA PRO A 319 8.60 -9.22 -27.23
C PRO A 319 9.68 -8.95 -26.17
N TRP A 320 10.80 -8.30 -26.51
CA TRP A 320 11.82 -7.93 -25.54
C TRP A 320 11.32 -6.82 -24.59
N ILE A 321 10.73 -5.78 -25.18
CA ILE A 321 10.16 -4.66 -24.40
C ILE A 321 8.94 -5.11 -23.60
N VAL A 322 8.07 -5.95 -24.18
CA VAL A 322 6.95 -6.56 -23.44
C VAL A 322 7.43 -7.22 -22.15
N GLY A 323 8.49 -8.04 -22.21
CA GLY A 323 9.00 -8.71 -21.03
C GLY A 323 9.51 -7.72 -19.96
N ILE A 324 10.14 -6.60 -20.34
CA ILE A 324 10.59 -5.55 -19.42
C ILE A 324 9.37 -4.84 -18.80
N VAL A 325 8.39 -4.43 -19.60
CA VAL A 325 7.20 -3.71 -19.15
C VAL A 325 6.32 -4.58 -18.24
N LEU A 326 6.15 -5.86 -18.57
CA LEU A 326 5.42 -6.80 -17.73
C LEU A 326 6.18 -7.14 -16.43
N SER A 327 7.52 -7.07 -16.44
CA SER A 327 8.30 -7.15 -15.20
C SER A 327 8.00 -5.99 -14.24
N ALA A 328 7.52 -4.84 -14.73
CA ALA A 328 7.08 -3.74 -13.85
C ALA A 328 5.82 -4.11 -13.05
N ILE A 329 4.91 -4.91 -13.61
CA ILE A 329 3.74 -5.42 -12.87
C ILE A 329 4.21 -6.35 -11.75
N LEU A 330 5.10 -7.29 -12.07
CA LEU A 330 5.67 -8.18 -11.05
C LEU A 330 6.46 -7.40 -10.00
N ALA A 331 7.20 -6.36 -10.41
CA ALA A 331 7.92 -5.45 -9.52
C ALA A 331 6.98 -4.78 -8.50
N ALA A 332 5.86 -4.24 -8.96
CA ALA A 332 4.85 -3.62 -8.10
C ALA A 332 4.21 -4.63 -7.13
N ILE A 333 3.93 -5.84 -7.60
CA ILE A 333 3.39 -6.91 -6.74
C ILE A 333 4.42 -7.30 -5.68
N MET A 334 5.67 -7.57 -6.09
CA MET A 334 6.72 -8.06 -5.19
C MET A 334 7.11 -7.03 -4.13
N SER A 335 7.28 -5.76 -4.49
CA SER A 335 7.64 -4.69 -3.55
C SER A 335 6.62 -4.54 -2.43
N THR A 336 5.34 -4.46 -2.79
CA THR A 336 4.28 -4.28 -1.81
C THR A 336 4.05 -5.54 -0.97
N LEU A 337 3.96 -6.71 -1.61
CA LEU A 337 3.75 -7.98 -0.91
C LEU A 337 4.88 -8.27 0.09
N SER A 338 6.14 -8.03 -0.32
CA SER A 338 7.31 -8.18 0.56
C SER A 338 7.24 -7.25 1.78
N ALA A 339 6.87 -5.99 1.54
CA ALA A 339 6.71 -5.01 2.61
C ALA A 339 5.62 -5.41 3.62
N GLN A 340 4.48 -5.88 3.13
CA GLN A 340 3.35 -6.30 3.95
C GLN A 340 3.65 -7.57 4.75
N LEU A 341 4.24 -8.58 4.11
CA LEU A 341 4.66 -9.81 4.77
C LEU A 341 5.71 -9.54 5.84
N LEU A 342 6.65 -8.61 5.60
CA LEU A 342 7.63 -8.21 6.60
C LEU A 342 6.96 -7.52 7.80
N MET A 343 5.96 -6.67 7.59
CA MET A 343 5.21 -6.03 8.68
C MET A 343 4.39 -7.04 9.49
N CYS A 344 3.75 -8.02 8.84
CA CYS A 344 3.08 -9.13 9.53
C CYS A 344 4.07 -9.95 10.35
N SER A 345 5.21 -10.28 9.76
CA SER A 345 6.29 -11.00 10.43
C SER A 345 6.78 -10.26 11.66
N ALA A 346 7.02 -8.94 11.54
CA ALA A 346 7.45 -8.08 12.64
C ALA A 346 6.41 -8.03 13.77
N ALA A 347 5.13 -7.84 13.44
CA ALA A 347 4.04 -7.81 14.40
C ALA A 347 3.92 -9.12 15.18
N ILE A 348 4.00 -10.27 14.51
CA ILE A 348 3.95 -11.56 15.20
C ILE A 348 5.22 -11.79 16.03
N THR A 349 6.38 -11.52 15.47
CA THR A 349 7.66 -11.86 16.10
C THR A 349 7.98 -10.96 17.29
N GLU A 350 7.95 -9.63 17.10
CA GLU A 350 8.29 -8.67 18.15
C GLU A 350 7.14 -8.49 19.14
N ASP A 351 5.91 -8.37 18.64
CA ASP A 351 4.80 -7.95 19.48
C ASP A 351 4.11 -9.15 20.17
N PHE A 352 3.95 -10.31 19.50
CA PHE A 352 3.38 -11.50 20.11
C PHE A 352 4.43 -12.45 20.66
N TYR A 353 5.34 -12.96 19.82
CA TYR A 353 6.25 -14.03 20.25
C TYR A 353 7.21 -13.56 21.33
N LYS A 354 8.00 -12.52 21.09
CA LYS A 354 8.91 -11.94 22.07
C LYS A 354 8.16 -11.26 23.22
N GLY A 355 7.06 -10.58 22.90
CA GLY A 355 6.29 -9.83 23.91
C GLY A 355 5.60 -10.71 24.96
N PHE A 356 5.12 -11.92 24.58
CA PHE A 356 4.29 -12.75 25.46
C PHE A 356 4.85 -14.15 25.73
N PHE A 357 5.52 -14.79 24.76
CA PHE A 357 5.95 -16.18 24.89
C PHE A 357 7.41 -16.35 25.26
N ARG A 358 8.32 -15.62 24.61
CA ARG A 358 9.76 -15.81 24.73
C ARG A 358 10.52 -14.48 24.85
N LYS A 359 10.41 -13.83 26.01
CA LYS A 359 11.03 -12.50 26.28
C LYS A 359 12.54 -12.44 26.02
N ASN A 360 13.24 -13.56 26.20
CA ASN A 360 14.68 -13.70 26.01
C ASN A 360 15.05 -14.45 24.72
N ALA A 361 14.16 -14.44 23.70
CA ALA A 361 14.45 -15.05 22.41
C ALA A 361 15.70 -14.42 21.77
N SER A 362 16.55 -15.25 21.19
CA SER A 362 17.74 -14.79 20.47
C SER A 362 17.35 -14.10 19.16
N SER A 363 18.22 -13.22 18.65
CA SER A 363 18.01 -12.57 17.36
C SER A 363 17.80 -13.57 16.23
N THR A 364 18.55 -14.66 16.21
CA THR A 364 18.43 -15.74 15.23
C THR A 364 17.07 -16.45 15.33
N GLU A 365 16.62 -16.75 16.56
CA GLU A 365 15.31 -17.35 16.81
C GLU A 365 14.18 -16.45 16.28
N LEU A 366 14.25 -15.13 16.55
CA LEU A 366 13.25 -14.16 16.08
C LEU A 366 13.21 -14.08 14.54
N VAL A 367 14.35 -14.11 13.86
CA VAL A 367 14.41 -14.11 12.39
C VAL A 367 13.75 -15.37 11.82
N TRP A 368 14.00 -16.56 12.41
CA TRP A 368 13.38 -17.80 11.95
C TRP A 368 11.88 -17.86 12.20
N VAL A 369 11.42 -17.38 13.36
CA VAL A 369 9.97 -17.23 13.63
C VAL A 369 9.35 -16.28 12.62
N GLY A 370 9.99 -15.16 12.33
CA GLY A 370 9.54 -14.21 11.31
C GLY A 370 9.37 -14.85 9.93
N ARG A 371 10.34 -15.62 9.48
CA ARG A 371 10.26 -16.35 8.20
C ARG A 371 9.12 -17.36 8.16
N LEU A 372 8.92 -18.11 9.26
CA LEU A 372 7.80 -19.06 9.34
C LEU A 372 6.45 -18.33 9.25
N MET A 373 6.35 -17.14 9.86
CA MET A 373 5.13 -16.34 9.80
C MET A 373 4.88 -15.76 8.40
N VAL A 374 5.91 -15.40 7.66
CA VAL A 374 5.79 -15.03 6.23
C VAL A 374 5.12 -16.16 5.46
N LEU A 375 5.57 -17.41 5.63
CA LEU A 375 4.96 -18.57 4.98
C LEU A 375 3.50 -18.77 5.40
N LEU A 376 3.21 -18.68 6.69
CA LEU A 376 1.85 -18.86 7.20
C LEU A 376 0.87 -17.82 6.62
N ILE A 377 1.22 -16.55 6.65
CA ILE A 377 0.38 -15.48 6.07
C ILE A 377 0.22 -15.67 4.57
N SER A 378 1.29 -16.07 3.88
CA SER A 378 1.23 -16.35 2.44
C SER A 378 0.26 -17.46 2.09
N VAL A 379 0.23 -18.56 2.86
CA VAL A 379 -0.73 -19.64 2.65
C VAL A 379 -2.17 -19.15 2.84
N ILE A 380 -2.43 -18.35 3.89
CA ILE A 380 -3.77 -17.79 4.13
C ILE A 380 -4.14 -16.84 2.98
N ALA A 381 -3.21 -16.01 2.51
CA ALA A 381 -3.43 -15.10 1.38
C ALA A 381 -3.77 -15.86 0.08
N ILE A 382 -3.10 -16.99 -0.18
CA ILE A 382 -3.40 -17.87 -1.33
C ILE A 382 -4.81 -18.46 -1.22
N VAL A 383 -5.24 -18.89 -0.03
CA VAL A 383 -6.61 -19.39 0.19
C VAL A 383 -7.65 -18.31 -0.11
N ILE A 384 -7.43 -17.08 0.35
CA ILE A 384 -8.33 -15.95 0.06
C ILE A 384 -8.33 -15.62 -1.44
N ALA A 385 -7.18 -15.71 -2.09
CA ALA A 385 -7.01 -15.42 -3.52
C ALA A 385 -7.53 -16.53 -4.46
N HIS A 386 -8.06 -17.62 -3.94
CA HIS A 386 -8.46 -18.80 -4.76
C HIS A 386 -9.62 -18.51 -5.73
N ASP A 387 -10.48 -17.51 -5.43
CA ASP A 387 -11.57 -17.13 -6.31
C ASP A 387 -11.03 -16.34 -7.53
N PRO A 388 -11.15 -16.86 -8.77
CA PRO A 388 -10.67 -16.18 -9.98
C PRO A 388 -11.43 -14.89 -10.29
N ASN A 389 -12.63 -14.68 -9.73
CA ASN A 389 -13.41 -13.47 -9.90
C ASN A 389 -12.98 -12.34 -8.95
N SER A 390 -12.06 -12.60 -8.05
CA SER A 390 -11.52 -11.59 -7.14
C SER A 390 -10.91 -10.43 -7.90
N LYS A 391 -11.27 -9.20 -7.50
CA LYS A 391 -10.74 -7.97 -8.09
C LYS A 391 -9.63 -7.42 -7.20
N VAL A 392 -8.50 -7.09 -7.80
CA VAL A 392 -7.35 -6.49 -7.12
C VAL A 392 -7.76 -5.21 -6.39
N MET A 393 -8.46 -4.31 -7.09
CA MET A 393 -8.91 -3.03 -6.55
C MET A 393 -9.81 -3.19 -5.31
N GLY A 394 -10.73 -4.17 -5.31
CA GLY A 394 -11.65 -4.40 -4.20
C GLY A 394 -10.94 -4.88 -2.92
N LEU A 395 -10.00 -5.80 -3.04
CA LEU A 395 -9.21 -6.28 -1.89
C LEU A 395 -8.31 -5.18 -1.30
N VAL A 396 -7.70 -4.39 -2.19
CA VAL A 396 -6.85 -3.27 -1.78
C VAL A 396 -7.65 -2.20 -1.06
N SER A 397 -8.78 -1.76 -1.63
CA SER A 397 -9.60 -0.69 -1.03
C SER A 397 -10.06 -1.04 0.38
N TYR A 398 -10.51 -2.29 0.58
CA TYR A 398 -10.96 -2.75 1.90
C TYR A 398 -9.84 -2.75 2.95
N ALA A 399 -8.67 -3.28 2.60
CA ALA A 399 -7.52 -3.30 3.52
C ALA A 399 -6.99 -1.87 3.78
N TRP A 400 -6.93 -1.04 2.74
CA TRP A 400 -6.54 0.36 2.83
C TRP A 400 -7.44 1.16 3.77
N ALA A 401 -8.75 0.97 3.67
CA ALA A 401 -9.73 1.58 4.57
C ALA A 401 -9.52 1.12 6.01
N GLY A 402 -9.30 -0.17 6.23
CA GLY A 402 -9.07 -0.73 7.55
C GLY A 402 -7.91 -0.09 8.29
N PHE A 403 -6.78 0.03 7.64
CA PHE A 403 -5.62 0.71 8.21
C PHE A 403 -5.82 2.21 8.40
N GLY A 404 -6.33 2.89 7.38
CA GLY A 404 -6.57 4.32 7.41
C GLY A 404 -7.50 4.71 8.55
N ALA A 405 -8.59 3.97 8.73
CA ALA A 405 -9.58 4.23 9.76
C ALA A 405 -9.11 3.85 11.17
N ALA A 406 -8.44 2.70 11.33
CA ALA A 406 -8.01 2.23 12.64
C ALA A 406 -6.79 2.99 13.17
N PHE A 407 -5.80 3.25 12.33
CA PHE A 407 -4.54 3.83 12.76
C PHE A 407 -4.39 5.31 12.45
N GLY A 408 -4.95 5.80 11.33
CA GLY A 408 -4.77 7.18 10.89
C GLY A 408 -5.03 8.22 11.98
N PRO A 409 -6.24 8.28 12.57
CA PRO A 409 -6.52 9.22 13.63
C PRO A 409 -5.64 9.03 14.86
N VAL A 410 -5.38 7.79 15.27
CA VAL A 410 -4.56 7.49 16.45
C VAL A 410 -3.11 7.91 16.22
N VAL A 411 -2.55 7.69 15.03
CA VAL A 411 -1.19 8.17 14.66
C VAL A 411 -1.14 9.69 14.73
N ILE A 412 -2.05 10.39 14.04
CA ILE A 412 -2.09 11.86 14.05
C ILE A 412 -2.20 12.37 15.48
N LEU A 413 -3.20 11.91 16.24
CA LEU A 413 -3.44 12.40 17.60
C LEU A 413 -2.30 12.05 18.55
N SER A 414 -1.64 10.89 18.40
CA SER A 414 -0.48 10.51 19.21
C SER A 414 0.72 11.43 19.02
N LEU A 415 0.84 12.08 17.85
CA LEU A 415 1.94 12.96 17.49
C LEU A 415 1.65 14.45 17.72
N PHE A 416 0.38 14.83 17.90
CA PHE A 416 -0.03 16.23 18.01
C PHE A 416 -0.73 16.59 19.32
N ASN A 417 -1.25 15.61 20.06
CA ASN A 417 -1.98 15.88 21.28
C ASN A 417 -1.42 15.09 22.47
N ARG A 418 -0.81 15.81 23.42
CA ARG A 418 -0.23 15.22 24.63
C ARG A 418 -1.27 14.65 25.59
N ASN A 419 -2.54 15.05 25.46
CA ASN A 419 -3.62 14.69 26.37
C ASN A 419 -4.39 13.43 25.94
N ILE A 420 -3.96 12.73 24.89
CA ILE A 420 -4.61 11.47 24.51
C ILE A 420 -4.33 10.38 25.54
N SER A 421 -5.40 9.79 26.06
CA SER A 421 -5.32 8.72 27.05
C SER A 421 -5.09 7.35 26.42
N SER A 422 -4.49 6.43 27.17
CA SER A 422 -4.27 5.05 26.70
C SER A 422 -5.57 4.31 26.35
N LYS A 423 -6.66 4.57 27.10
CA LYS A 423 -7.97 3.98 26.81
C LYS A 423 -8.58 4.57 25.53
N ALA A 424 -8.43 5.89 25.35
CA ALA A 424 -8.94 6.58 24.17
C ALA A 424 -8.27 6.07 22.88
N ALA A 425 -6.95 5.91 22.88
CA ALA A 425 -6.22 5.34 21.75
C ALA A 425 -6.69 3.90 21.44
N LEU A 426 -6.90 3.07 22.48
CA LEU A 426 -7.35 1.70 22.34
C LEU A 426 -8.76 1.61 21.71
N TRP A 427 -9.73 2.33 22.31
CA TRP A 427 -11.12 2.29 21.84
C TRP A 427 -11.29 2.98 20.49
N GLY A 428 -10.55 4.05 20.22
CA GLY A 428 -10.54 4.70 18.92
C GLY A 428 -10.07 3.75 17.81
N MET A 429 -8.93 3.09 18.03
CA MET A 429 -8.38 2.12 17.07
C MET A 429 -9.35 0.96 16.80
N LEU A 430 -9.90 0.37 17.87
CA LEU A 430 -10.83 -0.74 17.76
C LEU A 430 -12.13 -0.34 17.05
N SER A 431 -12.69 0.83 17.40
CA SER A 431 -13.92 1.31 16.78
C SER A 431 -13.73 1.65 15.30
N GLY A 432 -12.59 2.24 14.91
CA GLY A 432 -12.27 2.49 13.51
C GLY A 432 -12.24 1.21 12.70
N ALA A 433 -11.53 0.17 13.19
CA ALA A 433 -11.47 -1.13 12.52
C ALA A 433 -12.86 -1.80 12.41
N ILE A 434 -13.64 -1.83 13.51
CA ILE A 434 -14.98 -2.42 13.53
C ILE A 434 -15.91 -1.67 12.58
N THR A 435 -15.84 -0.34 12.53
CA THR A 435 -16.68 0.46 11.62
C THR A 435 -16.42 0.09 10.16
N VAL A 436 -15.17 -0.06 9.74
CA VAL A 436 -14.85 -0.48 8.36
C VAL A 436 -15.47 -1.84 8.05
N VAL A 437 -15.32 -2.82 8.94
CA VAL A 437 -15.87 -4.18 8.72
C VAL A 437 -17.40 -4.17 8.70
N ALA A 438 -18.04 -3.38 9.56
CA ALA A 438 -19.48 -3.41 9.74
C ALA A 438 -20.24 -2.44 8.81
N TRP A 439 -19.59 -1.40 8.26
CA TRP A 439 -20.28 -0.29 7.58
C TRP A 439 -21.19 -0.74 6.45
N SER A 440 -20.63 -1.31 5.42
CA SER A 440 -21.40 -1.69 4.22
C SER A 440 -22.50 -2.74 4.51
N PRO A 441 -22.22 -3.84 5.25
CA PRO A 441 -23.26 -4.78 5.66
C PRO A 441 -24.36 -4.15 6.50
N LEU A 442 -24.02 -3.29 7.47
CA LEU A 442 -24.98 -2.64 8.35
C LEU A 442 -25.89 -1.65 7.59
N MET A 443 -25.31 -0.84 6.70
CA MET A 443 -26.08 0.11 5.91
C MET A 443 -27.09 -0.59 4.99
N ARG A 444 -26.69 -1.69 4.36
CA ARG A 444 -27.60 -2.53 3.55
C ARG A 444 -28.70 -3.15 4.39
N TYR A 445 -28.37 -3.67 5.57
CA TYR A 445 -29.35 -4.24 6.48
C TYR A 445 -30.40 -3.20 6.94
N LEU A 446 -29.99 -1.94 7.11
CA LEU A 446 -30.88 -0.83 7.47
C LEU A 446 -31.66 -0.27 6.28
N GLY A 447 -31.44 -0.74 5.05
CA GLY A 447 -32.06 -0.24 3.83
C GLY A 447 -31.51 1.12 3.36
N TRP A 448 -30.31 1.50 3.81
CA TRP A 448 -29.62 2.74 3.43
C TRP A 448 -28.59 2.46 2.33
N ASP A 449 -29.07 1.99 1.17
CA ASP A 449 -28.22 1.52 0.08
C ASP A 449 -27.25 2.59 -0.44
N ASP A 450 -27.64 3.85 -0.49
CA ASP A 450 -26.75 4.93 -0.93
C ASP A 450 -25.60 5.18 0.06
N LEU A 451 -25.86 5.08 1.36
CA LEU A 451 -24.81 5.17 2.37
C LEU A 451 -23.91 3.94 2.39
N SER A 452 -24.40 2.77 1.95
CA SER A 452 -23.58 1.58 1.82
C SER A 452 -22.49 1.72 0.74
N LYS A 453 -22.65 2.66 -0.20
CA LYS A 453 -21.68 3.00 -1.26
C LYS A 453 -20.62 4.00 -0.80
N LEU A 454 -20.83 4.64 0.36
CA LEU A 454 -19.80 5.53 0.94
C LEU A 454 -18.57 4.69 1.34
N TYR A 455 -17.41 5.12 0.90
CA TYR A 455 -16.18 4.40 1.19
C TYR A 455 -15.94 4.29 2.71
N GLU A 456 -15.77 3.07 3.20
CA GLU A 456 -15.77 2.70 4.62
C GLU A 456 -14.69 3.43 5.43
N ILE A 457 -13.64 3.93 4.78
CA ILE A 457 -12.60 4.71 5.44
C ILE A 457 -13.16 5.98 6.08
N ILE A 458 -14.16 6.61 5.47
CA ILE A 458 -14.73 7.87 5.94
C ILE A 458 -15.41 7.69 7.29
N PRO A 459 -16.47 6.85 7.40
CA PRO A 459 -17.12 6.65 8.70
C PRO A 459 -16.14 6.04 9.72
N GLY A 460 -15.25 5.12 9.33
CA GLY A 460 -14.27 4.54 10.22
C GLY A 460 -13.28 5.57 10.78
N PHE A 461 -12.74 6.45 9.93
CA PHE A 461 -11.82 7.52 10.34
C PHE A 461 -12.50 8.53 11.28
N LEU A 462 -13.75 8.92 10.97
CA LEU A 462 -14.53 9.85 11.79
C LEU A 462 -14.87 9.25 13.16
N VAL A 463 -15.34 8.00 13.20
CA VAL A 463 -15.68 7.30 14.46
C VAL A 463 -14.43 7.11 15.31
N CYS A 464 -13.30 6.68 14.74
CA CYS A 464 -12.03 6.58 15.45
C CYS A 464 -11.60 7.93 16.04
N SER A 465 -11.65 9.00 15.23
CA SER A 465 -11.31 10.36 15.68
C SER A 465 -12.20 10.83 16.82
N PHE A 466 -13.51 10.68 16.65
CA PHE A 466 -14.50 11.10 17.63
C PHE A 466 -14.33 10.36 18.97
N ILE A 467 -14.21 9.03 18.93
CA ILE A 467 -14.04 8.23 20.16
C ILE A 467 -12.70 8.55 20.83
N THR A 468 -11.62 8.72 20.07
CA THR A 468 -10.30 9.05 20.63
C THR A 468 -10.32 10.41 21.31
N LEU A 469 -10.91 11.42 20.69
CA LEU A 469 -10.98 12.78 21.26
C LEU A 469 -11.91 12.84 22.46
N THR A 470 -13.15 12.36 22.34
CA THR A 470 -14.14 12.43 23.43
C THR A 470 -13.72 11.61 24.66
N SER A 471 -13.22 10.38 24.45
CA SER A 471 -12.74 9.56 25.56
C SER A 471 -11.52 10.16 26.27
N SER A 472 -10.73 10.99 25.58
CA SER A 472 -9.58 11.67 26.19
C SER A 472 -10.01 12.82 27.11
N VAL A 473 -11.15 13.46 26.85
CA VAL A 473 -11.68 14.53 27.73
C VAL A 473 -12.03 14.01 29.13
N PHE A 474 -12.50 12.76 29.21
CA PHE A 474 -12.92 12.11 30.45
C PHE A 474 -11.80 11.33 31.16
N ALA A 475 -10.59 11.36 30.66
CA ALA A 475 -9.50 10.56 31.22
C ALA A 475 -8.24 11.38 31.46
N SER A 476 -7.73 11.33 32.71
CA SER A 476 -6.47 11.99 33.06
C SER A 476 -5.26 11.24 32.46
N VAL A 477 -4.37 11.99 31.85
CA VAL A 477 -3.07 11.51 31.38
C VAL A 477 -2.03 11.74 32.48
N HIS A 478 -1.20 10.76 32.75
CA HIS A 478 -0.17 10.87 33.79
C HIS A 478 0.88 11.92 33.39
N PRO A 479 1.31 12.83 34.30
CA PRO A 479 2.26 13.90 33.99
C PRO A 479 3.55 13.44 33.34
N LYS A 480 4.10 12.28 33.71
CA LYS A 480 5.29 11.70 33.04
C LYS A 480 5.07 11.40 31.56
N VAL A 481 3.87 10.98 31.16
CA VAL A 481 3.54 10.71 29.74
C VAL A 481 3.44 12.01 28.96
N GLN A 482 2.92 13.07 29.58
CA GLN A 482 2.90 14.41 28.99
C GLN A 482 4.31 14.99 28.86
N GLN A 483 5.15 14.84 29.90
CA GLN A 483 6.54 15.27 29.87
C GLN A 483 7.34 14.55 28.75
N GLN A 484 7.19 13.23 28.60
CA GLN A 484 7.82 12.48 27.50
C GLN A 484 7.37 12.98 26.13
N PHE A 485 6.11 13.37 26.00
CA PHE A 485 5.61 13.97 24.77
C PHE A 485 6.28 15.33 24.49
N ASP A 486 6.35 16.20 25.50
CA ASP A 486 6.95 17.52 25.37
C ASP A 486 8.45 17.43 25.06
N GLU A 487 9.17 16.45 25.66
CA GLU A 487 10.57 16.16 25.35
C GLU A 487 10.76 15.69 23.90
N ALA A 488 9.88 14.80 23.41
CA ALA A 488 9.94 14.34 22.02
C ALA A 488 9.60 15.46 21.03
N LEU A 489 8.68 16.34 21.38
CA LEU A 489 8.32 17.51 20.58
C LEU A 489 9.48 18.51 20.50
N ALA A 490 10.11 18.84 21.64
CA ALA A 490 11.27 19.72 21.70
C ALA A 490 12.44 19.18 20.85
N GLU A 491 12.69 17.87 20.92
CA GLU A 491 13.71 17.23 20.07
C GLU A 491 13.36 17.34 18.58
N PHE A 492 12.09 17.16 18.21
CA PHE A 492 11.65 17.34 16.84
C PHE A 492 11.91 18.78 16.36
N GLU A 493 11.58 19.78 17.16
CA GLU A 493 11.77 21.20 16.86
C GLU A 493 13.25 21.57 16.69
N THR A 494 14.15 20.93 17.44
CA THR A 494 15.59 21.15 17.31
C THR A 494 16.20 20.48 16.08
N ARG A 495 15.58 19.43 15.53
CA ARG A 495 16.08 18.71 14.33
C ARG A 495 15.38 19.08 13.02
N CYS A 496 14.40 19.97 13.05
CA CYS A 496 13.76 20.60 11.89
C CYS A 496 14.48 21.85 11.46
#